data_f403c04961e637c689f00963f9ac9cf7
#
_entry.id   f403c04961e637c689f00963f9ac9cf7
#
_cell.length_a   1.000
_cell.length_b   1.000
_cell.length_c   1.000
_cell.angle_alpha   90.00
_cell.angle_beta   90.00
_cell.angle_gamma   90.00
#
_symmetry.space_group_name_H-M   'P 1'
#
loop_
_entity.id
_entity.type
_entity.pdbx_description
1 polymer ?
#
loop_
_entity_poly.entity_id
_entity_poly.type
_entity_poly.pdbx_seq_one_letter_code
_entity_poly.pdbx_strand_id
1 'polypeptide(L)'
;MESSQKQYRCVNLDWLEVHTREPLGYQLNADYFRSKGYVVREREYGTRIYREMFVIDGEDGMPRFEIRRNPASSVHDEKECHIRLTNRTCYFDNAAELLSIFLEQHGYTCTRISRIDLCLDFVKFDLGDNPNDFIRRYFKHRYAKINQGNIHAHGSDTWSGQEWNSISWGAKTSAISTKLYDKTMELYDIKTDSYAKPWIRQAWAICGMIDDWTRCTKNNELVHIYRLEFSIRSAVKNWVPINLNGNDKKIQSLKNTLSIYHNRKQILVMFASLTQHYFRFKVWDANIRKDRCKDKILFVWNGMQTVYKVGHNNYAAGNNEPAWEPLQRLINKIKQYRQTHFDKDVHKACTIIIDSMEKENTQRDLANPYSKEELEYMQMVIKLRMENPDMSVEFCMKEARDFMNLKKCTLDVF
;
A
#
# COMPACT_ATOMS: atom_id res chain seq x y z
N MET A 1 28.26 -12.40 32.36
CA MET A 1 27.88 -12.70 30.97
C MET A 1 26.39 -12.98 30.96
N GLU A 2 25.56 -11.97 30.71
CA GLU A 2 24.14 -12.20 30.53
C GLU A 2 23.95 -13.01 29.24
N SER A 3 23.42 -14.20 29.37
CA SER A 3 23.00 -15.02 28.24
C SER A 3 22.02 -14.17 27.43
N SER A 4 22.42 -13.73 26.22
CA SER A 4 21.50 -13.09 25.30
C SER A 4 20.35 -14.07 25.04
N GLN A 5 19.24 -13.90 25.75
CA GLN A 5 18.04 -14.69 25.53
C GLN A 5 17.66 -14.53 24.05
N LYS A 6 17.75 -15.62 23.31
CA LYS A 6 17.39 -15.70 21.90
C LYS A 6 15.95 -15.23 21.78
N GLN A 7 15.75 -14.03 21.27
CA GLN A 7 14.40 -13.50 21.08
C GLN A 7 13.78 -14.11 19.83
N TYR A 8 12.73 -14.86 20.05
CA TYR A 8 11.97 -15.50 18.97
C TYR A 8 11.03 -14.48 18.32
N ARG A 9 11.22 -14.25 17.03
CA ARG A 9 10.44 -13.31 16.23
C ARG A 9 10.13 -13.94 14.88
N CYS A 10 8.96 -13.62 14.35
CA CYS A 10 8.52 -14.07 13.04
C CYS A 10 8.12 -12.87 12.19
N VAL A 11 8.87 -12.57 11.14
CA VAL A 11 8.54 -11.53 10.16
C VAL A 11 7.91 -12.18 8.94
N ASN A 12 6.73 -11.69 8.52
CA ASN A 12 6.00 -12.21 7.38
C ASN A 12 5.31 -11.09 6.61
N LEU A 13 4.83 -11.43 5.42
CA LEU A 13 3.75 -10.71 4.76
C LEU A 13 2.41 -11.15 5.37
N ASP A 14 1.49 -10.23 5.60
CA ASP A 14 0.11 -10.54 5.99
C ASP A 14 -0.89 -10.21 4.86
N TRP A 15 -0.48 -9.34 3.94
CA TRP A 15 -1.23 -8.94 2.77
C TRP A 15 -0.30 -8.55 1.62
N LEU A 16 -0.62 -8.97 0.41
CA LEU A 16 0.03 -8.48 -0.80
C LEU A 16 -0.99 -8.41 -1.93
N GLU A 17 -1.17 -7.21 -2.46
CA GLU A 17 -2.12 -6.91 -3.52
C GLU A 17 -1.49 -5.92 -4.51
N VAL A 18 -1.67 -6.19 -5.79
CA VAL A 18 -1.12 -5.40 -6.88
C VAL A 18 -2.21 -4.97 -7.86
N HIS A 19 -2.00 -3.80 -8.42
CA HIS A 19 -2.66 -3.37 -9.65
C HIS A 19 -1.90 -3.91 -10.83
N THR A 20 -2.61 -4.50 -11.77
CA THR A 20 -2.06 -5.07 -12.99
C THR A 20 -2.90 -4.70 -14.20
N ARG A 21 -2.35 -4.92 -15.39
CA ARG A 21 -3.08 -4.87 -16.66
C ARG A 21 -2.95 -6.20 -17.37
N GLU A 22 -4.06 -6.68 -17.93
CA GLU A 22 -4.06 -7.83 -18.83
C GLU A 22 -3.31 -7.53 -20.13
N PRO A 23 -2.67 -8.53 -20.76
CA PRO A 23 -2.03 -8.34 -22.07
C PRO A 23 -3.07 -7.98 -23.14
N LEU A 24 -2.61 -7.25 -24.15
CA LEU A 24 -3.46 -6.89 -25.29
C LEU A 24 -3.90 -8.14 -26.07
N GLY A 25 -5.16 -8.16 -26.49
CA GLY A 25 -5.73 -9.25 -27.28
C GLY A 25 -6.14 -10.50 -26.49
N TYR A 26 -5.92 -10.54 -25.19
CA TYR A 26 -6.30 -11.65 -24.33
C TYR A 26 -7.30 -11.23 -23.26
N GLN A 27 -8.16 -12.15 -22.88
CA GLN A 27 -9.02 -12.04 -21.70
C GLN A 27 -8.62 -13.14 -20.73
N LEU A 28 -7.99 -12.75 -19.62
CA LEU A 28 -7.53 -13.69 -18.61
C LEU A 28 -8.65 -13.97 -17.59
N ASN A 29 -9.78 -14.46 -18.10
CA ASN A 29 -10.94 -14.87 -17.30
C ASN A 29 -10.76 -16.25 -16.67
N ALA A 30 -11.75 -16.71 -15.92
CA ALA A 30 -11.71 -18.02 -15.26
C ALA A 30 -11.50 -19.18 -16.25
N ASP A 31 -12.12 -19.12 -17.43
CA ASP A 31 -12.01 -20.18 -18.46
C ASP A 31 -10.60 -20.26 -19.07
N TYR A 32 -9.94 -19.11 -19.24
CA TYR A 32 -8.54 -19.09 -19.64
C TYR A 32 -7.68 -19.90 -18.66
N PHE A 33 -7.82 -19.65 -17.36
CA PHE A 33 -7.03 -20.37 -16.35
C PHE A 33 -7.39 -21.86 -16.28
N ARG A 34 -8.66 -22.22 -16.42
CA ARG A 34 -9.09 -23.64 -16.53
C ARG A 34 -8.47 -24.32 -17.74
N SER A 35 -8.42 -23.64 -18.89
CA SER A 35 -7.78 -24.18 -20.10
C SER A 35 -6.27 -24.40 -19.94
N LYS A 36 -5.63 -23.72 -19.00
CA LYS A 36 -4.23 -23.91 -18.61
C LYS A 36 -4.03 -24.96 -17.50
N GLY A 37 -5.08 -25.63 -17.08
CA GLY A 37 -5.03 -26.68 -16.06
C GLY A 37 -5.15 -26.20 -14.62
N TYR A 38 -5.44 -24.91 -14.39
CA TYR A 38 -5.64 -24.41 -13.03
C TYR A 38 -7.03 -24.79 -12.48
N VAL A 39 -7.10 -25.08 -11.20
CA VAL A 39 -8.37 -25.16 -10.47
C VAL A 39 -8.82 -23.75 -10.14
N VAL A 40 -10.00 -23.37 -10.64
CA VAL A 40 -10.55 -22.01 -10.50
C VAL A 40 -11.89 -22.06 -9.81
N ARG A 41 -12.01 -21.28 -8.73
CA ARG A 41 -13.24 -21.10 -7.96
C ARG A 41 -13.78 -19.70 -8.22
N GLU A 42 -14.84 -19.61 -8.98
CA GLU A 42 -15.53 -18.33 -9.21
C GLU A 42 -16.35 -17.92 -7.99
N ARG A 43 -16.45 -16.62 -7.78
CA ARG A 43 -17.36 -16.01 -6.82
C ARG A 43 -18.63 -15.61 -7.58
N GLU A 44 -19.77 -15.88 -6.98
CA GLU A 44 -21.08 -15.52 -7.53
C GLU A 44 -21.20 -14.01 -7.76
N TYR A 45 -20.58 -13.21 -6.90
CA TYR A 45 -20.59 -11.76 -6.98
C TYR A 45 -19.16 -11.22 -7.05
N GLY A 46 -18.97 -10.18 -7.87
CA GLY A 46 -17.75 -9.40 -7.90
C GLY A 46 -17.61 -8.48 -6.67
N THR A 47 -16.90 -7.42 -6.83
CA THR A 47 -16.77 -6.35 -5.83
C THR A 47 -17.49 -5.08 -6.31
N ARG A 48 -17.54 -4.04 -5.46
CA ARG A 48 -18.07 -2.73 -5.88
C ARG A 48 -17.31 -2.14 -7.10
N ILE A 49 -16.04 -2.52 -7.28
CA ILE A 49 -15.17 -1.98 -8.34
C ILE A 49 -15.09 -2.93 -9.53
N TYR A 50 -15.06 -4.24 -9.29
CA TYR A 50 -14.86 -5.27 -10.31
C TYR A 50 -16.08 -6.19 -10.42
N ARG A 51 -16.53 -6.48 -11.62
CA ARG A 51 -17.69 -7.36 -11.88
C ARG A 51 -17.35 -8.83 -11.67
N GLU A 52 -16.11 -9.21 -11.95
CA GLU A 52 -15.66 -10.59 -11.87
C GLU A 52 -14.63 -10.77 -10.74
N MET A 53 -14.77 -11.85 -10.02
CA MET A 53 -13.84 -12.27 -9.00
C MET A 53 -13.73 -13.78 -8.98
N PHE A 54 -12.51 -14.29 -9.02
CA PHE A 54 -12.25 -15.71 -8.88
C PHE A 54 -10.94 -15.97 -8.14
N VAL A 55 -10.80 -17.20 -7.66
CA VAL A 55 -9.63 -17.65 -6.91
C VAL A 55 -8.99 -18.79 -7.67
N ILE A 56 -7.69 -18.76 -7.83
CA ILE A 56 -6.87 -19.80 -8.40
C ILE A 56 -6.22 -20.58 -7.26
N ASP A 57 -6.37 -21.90 -7.27
CA ASP A 57 -5.72 -22.78 -6.34
C ASP A 57 -4.27 -23.06 -6.76
N GLY A 58 -3.42 -23.36 -5.78
CA GLY A 58 -2.09 -23.89 -6.04
C GLY A 58 -2.12 -25.40 -6.30
N GLU A 59 -0.95 -25.98 -6.57
CA GLU A 59 -0.78 -27.42 -6.76
C GLU A 59 -1.21 -28.25 -5.56
N ASP A 60 -1.19 -27.65 -4.37
CA ASP A 60 -1.67 -28.23 -3.11
C ASP A 60 -3.20 -28.17 -2.95
N GLY A 61 -3.93 -27.75 -3.98
CA GLY A 61 -5.39 -27.59 -3.97
C GLY A 61 -5.93 -26.49 -3.06
N MET A 62 -5.04 -25.62 -2.55
CA MET A 62 -5.43 -24.53 -1.66
C MET A 62 -5.42 -23.19 -2.38
N PRO A 63 -6.37 -22.28 -2.02
CA PRO A 63 -6.46 -20.94 -2.61
C PRO A 63 -5.13 -20.18 -2.56
N ARG A 64 -4.63 -19.73 -3.72
CA ARG A 64 -3.33 -19.03 -3.82
C ARG A 64 -3.47 -17.60 -4.30
N PHE A 65 -4.17 -17.36 -5.41
CA PHE A 65 -4.36 -16.03 -6.00
C PHE A 65 -5.83 -15.68 -6.08
N GLU A 66 -6.21 -14.51 -5.62
CA GLU A 66 -7.52 -13.91 -5.84
C GLU A 66 -7.40 -12.86 -6.93
N ILE A 67 -8.15 -13.02 -8.01
CA ILE A 67 -8.14 -12.12 -9.17
C ILE A 67 -9.48 -11.40 -9.24
N ARG A 68 -9.43 -10.08 -9.37
CA ARG A 68 -10.56 -9.19 -9.57
C ARG A 68 -10.35 -8.46 -10.88
N ARG A 69 -11.28 -8.58 -11.82
CA ARG A 69 -11.17 -8.05 -13.16
C ARG A 69 -12.51 -7.50 -13.67
N ASN A 70 -12.52 -6.97 -14.87
CA ASN A 70 -13.68 -6.39 -15.51
C ASN A 70 -14.27 -5.25 -14.65
N PRO A 71 -13.65 -4.06 -14.65
CA PRO A 71 -14.12 -2.93 -13.85
C PRO A 71 -15.57 -2.57 -14.13
N ALA A 72 -16.33 -2.26 -13.10
CA ALA A 72 -17.74 -1.90 -13.21
C ALA A 72 -17.96 -0.49 -13.78
N SER A 73 -16.94 0.36 -13.66
CA SER A 73 -16.99 1.76 -14.08
C SER A 73 -16.00 2.01 -15.23
N SER A 74 -16.44 2.77 -16.22
CA SER A 74 -15.59 3.26 -17.33
C SER A 74 -14.49 4.24 -16.89
N VAL A 75 -14.44 4.60 -15.60
CA VAL A 75 -13.31 5.37 -15.01
C VAL A 75 -12.03 4.53 -14.96
N HIS A 76 -12.18 3.21 -14.90
CA HIS A 76 -11.05 2.27 -14.90
C HIS A 76 -10.82 1.74 -16.32
N ASP A 77 -9.57 1.44 -16.63
CA ASP A 77 -9.19 0.75 -17.85
C ASP A 77 -9.82 -0.66 -17.84
N GLU A 78 -10.42 -1.07 -18.95
CA GLU A 78 -11.06 -2.39 -19.08
C GLU A 78 -10.09 -3.55 -18.82
N LYS A 79 -8.79 -3.34 -19.07
CA LYS A 79 -7.72 -4.29 -18.83
C LYS A 79 -7.17 -4.25 -17.40
N GLU A 80 -7.65 -3.30 -16.59
CA GLU A 80 -7.19 -3.17 -15.20
C GLU A 80 -7.73 -4.31 -14.35
N CYS A 81 -6.84 -4.94 -13.63
CA CYS A 81 -7.15 -5.98 -12.66
C CYS A 81 -6.44 -5.73 -11.34
N HIS A 82 -7.00 -6.31 -10.29
CA HIS A 82 -6.34 -6.48 -9.00
C HIS A 82 -6.04 -7.94 -8.77
N ILE A 83 -4.80 -8.24 -8.41
CA ILE A 83 -4.40 -9.60 -8.01
C ILE A 83 -3.88 -9.53 -6.58
N ARG A 84 -4.44 -10.40 -5.74
CA ARG A 84 -4.09 -10.49 -4.33
C ARG A 84 -3.65 -11.92 -3.99
N LEU A 85 -2.57 -12.05 -3.23
CA LEU A 85 -2.26 -13.32 -2.58
C LEU A 85 -3.27 -13.62 -1.46
N THR A 86 -3.64 -14.89 -1.32
CA THR A 86 -4.40 -15.31 -0.13
C THR A 86 -3.51 -15.20 1.10
N ASN A 87 -4.13 -15.03 2.28
CA ASN A 87 -3.36 -14.84 3.52
C ASN A 87 -2.40 -16.00 3.79
N ARG A 88 -2.79 -17.27 3.50
CA ARG A 88 -1.91 -18.42 3.61
C ARG A 88 -0.66 -18.31 2.73
N THR A 89 -0.84 -17.90 1.48
CA THR A 89 0.26 -17.75 0.53
C THR A 89 1.24 -16.65 0.94
N CYS A 90 0.76 -15.60 1.61
CA CYS A 90 1.62 -14.55 2.15
C CYS A 90 2.65 -15.08 3.16
N TYR A 91 2.41 -16.24 3.79
CA TYR A 91 3.34 -16.87 4.74
C TYR A 91 4.41 -17.77 4.09
N PHE A 92 4.40 -17.91 2.76
CA PHE A 92 5.48 -18.59 2.05
C PHE A 92 6.74 -17.72 2.01
N ASP A 93 7.90 -18.34 2.08
CA ASP A 93 9.19 -17.64 2.12
C ASP A 93 9.44 -16.76 0.88
N ASN A 94 8.87 -17.16 -0.25
CA ASN A 94 8.99 -16.52 -1.56
C ASN A 94 7.66 -15.97 -2.10
N ALA A 95 6.72 -15.58 -1.22
CA ALA A 95 5.37 -15.17 -1.59
C ALA A 95 5.33 -14.10 -2.70
N ALA A 96 6.12 -13.03 -2.58
CA ALA A 96 6.15 -11.97 -3.57
C ALA A 96 6.83 -12.40 -4.89
N GLU A 97 7.79 -13.30 -4.82
CA GLU A 97 8.42 -13.91 -6.00
C GLU A 97 7.42 -14.81 -6.76
N LEU A 98 6.65 -15.62 -6.04
CA LEU A 98 5.56 -16.42 -6.61
C LEU A 98 4.56 -15.57 -7.37
N LEU A 99 4.19 -14.41 -6.79
CA LEU A 99 3.32 -13.47 -7.47
C LEU A 99 3.99 -12.91 -8.73
N SER A 100 5.27 -12.54 -8.66
CA SER A 100 6.01 -12.03 -9.83
C SER A 100 6.07 -13.06 -10.95
N ILE A 101 6.37 -14.33 -10.64
CA ILE A 101 6.41 -15.45 -11.61
C ILE A 101 5.01 -15.64 -12.23
N PHE A 102 3.96 -15.65 -11.42
CA PHE A 102 2.59 -15.78 -11.91
C PHE A 102 2.21 -14.67 -12.88
N LEU A 103 2.56 -13.42 -12.56
CA LEU A 103 2.29 -12.27 -13.43
C LEU A 103 3.02 -12.41 -14.77
N GLU A 104 4.29 -12.78 -14.73
CA GLU A 104 5.13 -12.95 -15.91
C GLU A 104 4.62 -14.10 -16.81
N GLN A 105 4.30 -15.26 -16.23
CA GLN A 105 3.80 -16.43 -16.96
C GLN A 105 2.51 -16.16 -17.72
N HIS A 106 1.66 -15.27 -17.22
CA HIS A 106 0.38 -14.92 -17.84
C HIS A 106 0.40 -13.57 -18.57
N GLY A 107 1.58 -12.92 -18.68
CA GLY A 107 1.75 -11.67 -19.41
C GLY A 107 1.09 -10.46 -18.75
N TYR A 108 0.79 -10.52 -17.45
CA TYR A 108 0.30 -9.36 -16.72
C TYR A 108 1.39 -8.31 -16.56
N THR A 109 1.05 -7.05 -16.79
CA THR A 109 1.92 -5.92 -16.45
C THR A 109 1.58 -5.42 -15.06
N CYS A 110 2.49 -5.58 -14.10
CA CYS A 110 2.34 -5.00 -12.76
C CYS A 110 2.57 -3.49 -12.82
N THR A 111 1.53 -2.70 -12.54
CA THR A 111 1.62 -1.24 -12.58
C THR A 111 2.06 -0.65 -11.24
N ARG A 112 1.61 -1.24 -10.14
CA ARG A 112 1.98 -0.82 -8.77
C ARG A 112 1.54 -1.84 -7.72
N ILE A 113 2.19 -1.81 -6.58
CA ILE A 113 1.67 -2.45 -5.38
C ILE A 113 0.52 -1.58 -4.87
N SER A 114 -0.68 -2.14 -4.74
CA SER A 114 -1.84 -1.42 -4.19
C SER A 114 -1.82 -1.44 -2.67
N ARG A 115 -1.44 -2.57 -2.08
CA ARG A 115 -1.26 -2.73 -0.65
C ARG A 115 -0.28 -3.85 -0.35
N ILE A 116 0.61 -3.62 0.61
CA ILE A 116 1.41 -4.65 1.24
C ILE A 116 1.41 -4.43 2.75
N ASP A 117 1.13 -5.49 3.51
CA ASP A 117 1.21 -5.47 4.97
C ASP A 117 2.39 -6.33 5.40
N LEU A 118 3.35 -5.69 6.07
CA LEU A 118 4.48 -6.36 6.70
C LEU A 118 4.17 -6.53 8.19
N CYS A 119 4.33 -7.72 8.72
CA CYS A 119 4.08 -7.99 10.12
C CYS A 119 5.25 -8.63 10.83
N LEU A 120 5.41 -8.29 12.11
CA LEU A 120 6.31 -8.93 13.06
C LEU A 120 5.47 -9.51 14.18
N ASP A 121 5.55 -10.82 14.35
CA ASP A 121 4.99 -11.51 15.51
C ASP A 121 6.09 -11.69 16.57
N PHE A 122 5.78 -11.40 17.81
CA PHE A 122 6.75 -11.42 18.94
C PHE A 122 6.04 -11.58 20.27
N VAL A 123 6.75 -12.08 21.28
CA VAL A 123 6.20 -12.27 22.64
C VAL A 123 6.39 -11.01 23.50
N LYS A 124 7.55 -10.36 23.42
CA LYS A 124 7.88 -9.15 24.20
C LYS A 124 8.78 -8.23 23.37
N PHE A 125 8.79 -6.95 23.72
CA PHE A 125 9.77 -6.01 23.18
C PHE A 125 11.18 -6.36 23.63
N ASP A 126 12.18 -5.93 22.88
CA ASP A 126 13.59 -6.13 23.22
C ASP A 126 13.97 -5.38 24.50
N LEU A 127 13.44 -4.17 24.63
CA LEU A 127 13.73 -3.29 25.74
C LEU A 127 12.41 -2.70 26.32
N GLY A 128 12.27 -2.81 27.62
CA GLY A 128 11.21 -2.15 28.39
C GLY A 128 9.95 -2.98 28.58
N ASP A 129 8.77 -2.37 28.36
CA ASP A 129 7.48 -2.93 28.73
C ASP A 129 7.09 -4.13 27.86
N ASN A 130 6.20 -4.96 28.37
CA ASN A 130 5.46 -5.85 27.49
C ASN A 130 4.46 -5.04 26.63
N PRO A 131 3.94 -5.58 25.51
CA PRO A 131 3.08 -4.82 24.63
C PRO A 131 1.79 -4.28 25.27
N ASN A 132 1.14 -5.03 26.18
CA ASN A 132 -0.06 -4.55 26.87
C ASN A 132 0.28 -3.41 27.83
N ASP A 133 1.37 -3.52 28.60
CA ASP A 133 1.84 -2.44 29.46
C ASP A 133 2.23 -1.21 28.68
N PHE A 134 2.85 -1.40 27.51
CA PHE A 134 3.17 -0.30 26.61
C PHE A 134 1.90 0.42 26.13
N ILE A 135 0.88 -0.30 25.67
CA ILE A 135 -0.40 0.28 25.22
C ILE A 135 -1.04 1.05 26.38
N ARG A 136 -1.13 0.43 27.56
CA ARG A 136 -1.68 1.05 28.77
C ARG A 136 -0.94 2.35 29.15
N ARG A 137 0.41 2.34 29.13
CA ARG A 137 1.24 3.51 29.45
C ARG A 137 1.14 4.59 28.39
N TYR A 138 0.98 4.19 27.11
CA TYR A 138 0.74 5.14 26.04
C TYR A 138 -0.55 5.94 26.24
N PHE A 139 -1.66 5.29 26.60
CA PHE A 139 -2.91 5.99 26.93
C PHE A 139 -2.83 6.79 28.24
N LYS A 140 -1.95 6.45 29.15
CA LYS A 140 -1.64 7.28 30.34
C LYS A 140 -0.66 8.42 30.04
N HIS A 141 -0.44 8.75 28.78
CA HIS A 141 0.45 9.82 28.33
C HIS A 141 1.90 9.70 28.85
N ARG A 142 2.37 8.48 29.14
CA ARG A 142 3.77 8.24 29.49
C ARG A 142 4.69 8.17 28.29
N TYR A 143 4.14 7.96 27.11
CA TYR A 143 4.85 7.93 25.83
C TYR A 143 4.17 8.84 24.84
N ALA A 144 4.97 9.51 23.98
CA ALA A 144 4.51 10.33 22.88
C ALA A 144 5.09 9.77 21.57
N LYS A 145 4.23 9.49 20.60
CA LYS A 145 4.68 9.08 19.26
C LYS A 145 5.33 10.26 18.53
N ILE A 146 6.46 10.01 17.87
CA ILE A 146 7.21 11.07 17.17
C ILE A 146 6.43 11.58 15.97
N ASN A 147 5.99 10.65 15.11
CA ASN A 147 5.13 10.97 13.97
C ASN A 147 3.68 10.79 14.39
N GLN A 148 2.97 11.88 14.64
CA GLN A 148 1.56 11.83 15.00
C GLN A 148 0.71 11.51 13.78
N GLY A 149 -0.29 10.66 13.98
CA GLY A 149 -1.34 10.33 13.03
C GLY A 149 -2.62 10.10 13.80
N ASN A 150 -3.73 9.90 13.11
CA ASN A 150 -4.97 9.48 13.74
C ASN A 150 -4.74 8.21 14.56
N ILE A 151 -5.26 8.19 15.76
CA ILE A 151 -5.13 7.05 16.69
C ILE A 151 -6.49 6.39 16.78
N HIS A 152 -6.51 5.06 16.61
CA HIS A 152 -7.67 4.24 16.84
C HIS A 152 -7.28 3.13 17.80
N ALA A 153 -8.10 2.88 18.80
CA ALA A 153 -7.88 1.84 19.78
C ALA A 153 -9.13 1.00 19.93
N HIS A 154 -8.92 -0.28 20.19
CA HIS A 154 -9.98 -1.22 20.54
C HIS A 154 -9.62 -1.87 21.86
N GLY A 155 -10.57 -1.95 22.72
CA GLY A 155 -10.45 -2.57 24.04
C GLY A 155 -11.80 -3.09 24.49
N SER A 156 -11.81 -3.75 25.61
CA SER A 156 -13.01 -4.19 26.32
C SER A 156 -13.09 -3.51 27.68
N ASP A 157 -14.29 -3.20 28.10
CA ASP A 157 -14.53 -2.78 29.46
C ASP A 157 -14.50 -4.02 30.36
N THR A 158 -13.64 -3.98 31.35
CA THR A 158 -13.55 -5.02 32.38
C THR A 158 -13.98 -4.43 33.72
N TRP A 159 -14.27 -5.30 34.69
CA TRP A 159 -14.62 -4.86 36.05
C TRP A 159 -13.52 -4.00 36.70
N SER A 160 -12.26 -4.20 36.31
CA SER A 160 -11.10 -3.43 36.79
C SER A 160 -10.80 -2.18 35.97
N GLY A 161 -11.60 -1.89 34.93
CA GLY A 161 -11.42 -0.77 34.03
C GLY A 161 -11.29 -1.18 32.55
N GLN A 162 -10.86 -0.27 31.73
CA GLN A 162 -10.73 -0.49 30.29
C GLN A 162 -9.42 -1.21 29.96
N GLU A 163 -9.50 -2.37 29.32
CA GLU A 163 -8.36 -3.11 28.78
C GLU A 163 -8.23 -2.87 27.28
N TRP A 164 -7.08 -2.38 26.90
CA TRP A 164 -6.75 -2.11 25.49
C TRP A 164 -5.98 -3.28 24.91
N ASN A 165 -6.56 -3.95 23.93
CA ASN A 165 -5.93 -5.11 23.25
C ASN A 165 -5.37 -4.76 21.86
N SER A 166 -5.70 -3.59 21.31
CA SER A 166 -5.11 -3.11 20.07
C SER A 166 -5.05 -1.59 20.00
N ILE A 167 -4.02 -1.10 19.30
CA ILE A 167 -3.86 0.31 18.96
C ILE A 167 -3.33 0.43 17.54
N SER A 168 -3.85 1.40 16.79
CA SER A 168 -3.37 1.72 15.47
C SER A 168 -3.11 3.22 15.30
N TRP A 169 -2.14 3.54 14.47
CA TRP A 169 -1.74 4.89 14.11
C TRP A 169 -1.80 5.08 12.61
N GLY A 170 -2.35 6.19 12.19
CA GLY A 170 -2.60 6.52 10.79
C GLY A 170 -4.02 6.15 10.34
N ALA A 171 -4.56 6.96 9.42
CA ALA A 171 -5.85 6.68 8.79
C ALA A 171 -5.73 5.50 7.81
N LYS A 172 -6.86 4.88 7.48
CA LYS A 172 -6.92 3.82 6.45
C LYS A 172 -6.43 4.29 5.07
N THR A 173 -6.45 5.59 4.81
CA THR A 173 -5.97 6.24 3.58
C THR A 173 -4.54 6.74 3.65
N SER A 174 -3.89 6.64 4.81
CA SER A 174 -2.48 7.04 4.96
C SER A 174 -1.57 6.16 4.10
N ALA A 175 -0.48 6.75 3.60
CA ALA A 175 0.54 6.03 2.83
C ALA A 175 1.11 4.85 3.63
N ILE A 176 1.31 5.04 4.93
CA ILE A 176 1.65 4.00 5.89
C ILE A 176 0.76 4.14 7.11
N SER A 177 0.18 3.04 7.56
CA SER A 177 -0.48 2.91 8.86
C SER A 177 0.18 1.78 9.66
N THR A 178 0.12 1.91 10.98
CA THR A 178 0.76 0.97 11.91
C THR A 178 -0.28 0.43 12.87
N LYS A 179 -0.26 -0.87 13.16
CA LYS A 179 -1.15 -1.50 14.13
C LYS A 179 -0.34 -2.41 15.07
N LEU A 180 -0.61 -2.31 16.38
CA LEU A 180 -0.07 -3.19 17.41
C LEU A 180 -1.25 -3.83 18.14
N TYR A 181 -1.25 -5.17 18.23
CA TYR A 181 -2.35 -5.90 18.87
C TYR A 181 -1.93 -7.29 19.30
N ASP A 182 -2.72 -7.88 20.22
CA ASP A 182 -2.60 -9.27 20.62
C ASP A 182 -3.16 -10.18 19.52
N LYS A 183 -2.25 -10.83 18.77
CA LYS A 183 -2.62 -11.71 17.67
C LYS A 183 -3.16 -13.05 18.17
N THR A 184 -2.72 -13.51 19.34
CA THR A 184 -3.27 -14.72 19.94
C THR A 184 -4.75 -14.54 20.24
N MET A 185 -5.11 -13.42 20.88
CA MET A 185 -6.51 -13.12 21.18
C MET A 185 -7.36 -12.96 19.92
N GLU A 186 -6.83 -12.31 18.86
CA GLU A 186 -7.54 -12.22 17.57
C GLU A 186 -7.80 -13.60 16.96
N LEU A 187 -6.84 -14.54 17.06
CA LEU A 187 -7.00 -15.89 16.53
C LEU A 187 -7.95 -16.77 17.37
N TYR A 188 -8.20 -16.41 18.61
CA TYR A 188 -9.16 -17.08 19.48
C TYR A 188 -10.55 -16.44 19.48
N ASP A 189 -10.73 -15.28 18.83
CA ASP A 189 -12.05 -14.66 18.71
C ASP A 189 -12.93 -15.47 17.75
N ILE A 190 -13.88 -16.19 18.34
CA ILE A 190 -14.80 -17.10 17.64
C ILE A 190 -15.64 -16.37 16.58
N LYS A 191 -15.82 -15.05 16.70
CA LYS A 191 -16.64 -14.27 15.76
C LYS A 191 -15.99 -14.04 14.40
N THR A 192 -14.71 -14.28 14.26
CA THR A 192 -13.95 -13.91 13.06
C THR A 192 -13.52 -15.09 12.17
N ASP A 193 -13.99 -16.33 12.42
CA ASP A 193 -13.50 -17.53 11.72
C ASP A 193 -11.97 -17.70 11.77
N SER A 194 -11.30 -16.98 12.65
CA SER A 194 -9.84 -16.90 12.71
C SER A 194 -9.18 -18.18 13.22
N TYR A 195 -9.95 -19.10 13.79
CA TYR A 195 -9.53 -20.48 14.05
C TYR A 195 -9.05 -21.19 12.77
N ALA A 196 -9.44 -20.69 11.60
CA ALA A 196 -9.15 -21.27 10.31
C ALA A 196 -7.75 -20.92 9.73
N LYS A 197 -6.85 -20.29 10.49
CA LYS A 197 -5.51 -19.91 10.00
C LYS A 197 -4.36 -20.66 10.68
N PRO A 198 -4.28 -21.99 10.55
CA PRO A 198 -3.27 -22.80 11.24
C PRO A 198 -1.83 -22.41 10.83
N TRP A 199 -1.63 -21.94 9.60
CA TRP A 199 -0.32 -21.53 9.10
C TRP A 199 0.34 -20.42 9.91
N ILE A 200 -0.43 -19.52 10.52
CA ILE A 200 0.11 -18.46 11.39
C ILE A 200 0.73 -19.12 12.64
N ARG A 201 -0.01 -19.99 13.31
CA ARG A 201 0.45 -20.69 14.51
C ARG A 201 1.59 -21.66 14.22
N GLN A 202 1.55 -22.32 13.06
CA GLN A 202 2.67 -23.15 12.59
C GLN A 202 3.94 -22.29 12.39
N ALA A 203 3.83 -21.09 11.81
CA ALA A 203 4.96 -20.19 11.68
C ALA A 203 5.53 -19.78 13.06
N TRP A 204 4.68 -19.58 14.07
CA TRP A 204 5.12 -19.31 15.44
C TRP A 204 5.87 -20.49 16.08
N ALA A 205 5.39 -21.72 15.84
CA ALA A 205 6.07 -22.93 16.31
C ALA A 205 7.43 -23.12 15.62
N ILE A 206 7.51 -22.92 14.32
CA ILE A 206 8.78 -22.95 13.56
C ILE A 206 9.78 -21.92 14.12
N CYS A 207 9.30 -20.74 14.48
CA CYS A 207 10.12 -19.72 15.12
C CYS A 207 10.43 -19.98 16.61
N GLY A 208 9.92 -21.07 17.20
CA GLY A 208 10.13 -21.45 18.59
C GLY A 208 9.43 -20.57 19.63
N MET A 209 8.43 -19.79 19.20
CA MET A 209 7.63 -18.97 20.12
C MET A 209 6.67 -19.81 20.96
N ILE A 210 6.16 -20.89 20.37
CA ILE A 210 5.26 -21.88 21.00
C ILE A 210 5.75 -23.29 20.69
N ASP A 211 5.37 -24.26 21.53
CA ASP A 211 5.69 -25.67 21.33
C ASP A 211 4.47 -26.42 20.74
N ASP A 212 3.27 -26.04 21.17
CA ASP A 212 2.01 -26.58 20.65
C ASP A 212 1.24 -25.48 19.89
N TRP A 213 1.23 -25.58 18.56
CA TRP A 213 0.54 -24.63 17.70
C TRP A 213 -1.00 -24.77 17.75
N THR A 214 -1.52 -25.91 18.18
CA THR A 214 -2.98 -26.12 18.30
C THR A 214 -3.57 -25.35 19.48
N ARG A 215 -2.80 -25.21 20.56
CA ARG A 215 -3.19 -24.52 21.80
C ARG A 215 -2.50 -23.18 22.01
N CYS A 216 -1.55 -22.82 21.17
CA CYS A 216 -0.67 -21.65 21.36
C CYS A 216 0.02 -21.67 22.74
N THR A 217 0.51 -22.82 23.16
CA THR A 217 1.20 -22.97 24.46
C THR A 217 2.68 -23.18 24.30
N LYS A 218 3.43 -22.80 25.33
CA LYS A 218 4.82 -23.14 25.54
C LYS A 218 4.99 -23.63 26.96
N ASN A 219 5.57 -24.82 27.14
CA ASN A 219 5.63 -25.51 28.43
C ASN A 219 4.24 -25.64 29.12
N ASN A 220 3.20 -25.91 28.32
CA ASN A 220 1.80 -26.00 28.75
C ASN A 220 1.17 -24.68 29.23
N GLU A 221 1.82 -23.55 29.12
CA GLU A 221 1.27 -22.22 29.42
C GLU A 221 0.86 -21.49 28.15
N LEU A 222 -0.27 -20.79 28.19
CA LEU A 222 -0.73 -19.95 27.07
C LEU A 222 0.29 -18.82 26.81
N VAL A 223 0.72 -18.66 25.55
CA VAL A 223 1.62 -17.59 25.15
C VAL A 223 0.84 -16.53 24.40
N HIS A 224 0.87 -15.31 24.91
CA HIS A 224 0.38 -14.15 24.19
C HIS A 224 1.43 -13.69 23.17
N ILE A 225 1.08 -13.76 21.89
CA ILE A 225 1.89 -13.30 20.77
C ILE A 225 1.26 -12.05 20.21
N TYR A 226 2.05 -10.98 20.21
CA TYR A 226 1.66 -9.69 19.72
C TYR A 226 2.12 -9.51 18.28
N ARG A 227 1.36 -8.75 17.50
CA ARG A 227 1.69 -8.38 16.14
C ARG A 227 1.86 -6.88 16.03
N LEU A 228 3.02 -6.48 15.50
CA LEU A 228 3.22 -5.15 14.94
C LEU A 228 3.11 -5.26 13.41
N GLU A 229 2.19 -4.51 12.83
CA GLU A 229 1.86 -4.54 11.41
C GLU A 229 2.01 -3.15 10.80
N PHE A 230 2.63 -3.08 9.63
CA PHE A 230 2.68 -1.89 8.81
C PHE A 230 1.93 -2.14 7.51
N SER A 231 0.84 -1.40 7.29
CA SER A 231 0.15 -1.38 6.01
C SER A 231 0.71 -0.28 5.13
N ILE A 232 1.32 -0.65 4.02
CA ILE A 232 1.92 0.23 3.03
C ILE A 232 0.99 0.30 1.82
N ARG A 233 0.59 1.50 1.44
CA ARG A 233 -0.37 1.75 0.36
C ARG A 233 0.31 2.20 -0.92
N SER A 234 -0.44 2.21 -2.02
CA SER A 234 0.01 2.62 -3.36
C SER A 234 0.58 4.05 -3.43
N ALA A 235 0.33 4.88 -2.42
CA ALA A 235 0.95 6.21 -2.30
C ALA A 235 2.47 6.16 -2.09
N VAL A 236 3.00 5.03 -1.57
CA VAL A 236 4.44 4.82 -1.42
C VAL A 236 5.01 4.37 -2.77
N LYS A 237 5.69 5.28 -3.46
CA LYS A 237 6.30 5.00 -4.76
C LYS A 237 7.76 4.56 -4.66
N ASN A 238 8.50 5.17 -3.74
CA ASN A 238 9.94 4.98 -3.62
C ASN A 238 10.36 4.90 -2.15
N TRP A 239 11.46 4.18 -1.93
CA TRP A 239 12.16 4.09 -0.67
C TRP A 239 13.48 4.83 -0.78
N VAL A 240 13.72 5.79 0.10
CA VAL A 240 14.98 6.53 0.17
C VAL A 240 15.86 5.91 1.23
N PRO A 241 17.07 5.44 0.87
CA PRO A 241 18.00 4.88 1.82
C PRO A 241 18.64 5.98 2.68
N ILE A 242 18.84 5.66 3.96
CA ILE A 242 19.62 6.45 4.90
C ILE A 242 20.79 5.58 5.33
N ASN A 243 22.00 6.01 5.03
CA ASN A 243 23.20 5.34 5.51
C ASN A 243 23.46 5.73 6.97
N LEU A 244 23.44 4.75 7.86
CA LEU A 244 23.66 4.97 9.29
C LEU A 244 25.15 5.23 9.63
N ASN A 245 26.06 4.89 8.73
CA ASN A 245 27.52 5.04 8.93
C ASN A 245 28.08 6.38 8.43
N GLY A 246 27.22 7.32 8.00
CA GLY A 246 27.65 8.68 7.62
C GLY A 246 28.49 8.78 6.34
N ASN A 247 28.71 7.69 5.61
CA ASN A 247 29.40 7.73 4.33
C ASN A 247 28.42 8.20 3.25
N ASP A 248 28.60 9.41 2.77
CA ASP A 248 27.75 10.09 1.76
C ASP A 248 27.82 9.49 0.34
N LYS A 249 28.01 8.18 0.20
CA LYS A 249 27.76 7.54 -1.08
C LYS A 249 26.27 7.74 -1.40
N LYS A 250 25.99 8.46 -2.49
CA LYS A 250 24.62 8.61 -3.04
C LYS A 250 24.04 7.22 -3.30
N ILE A 251 23.38 6.66 -2.30
CA ILE A 251 22.66 5.40 -2.47
C ILE A 251 21.39 5.73 -3.24
N GLN A 252 21.17 5.02 -4.34
CA GLN A 252 19.99 5.25 -5.19
C GLN A 252 18.71 4.87 -4.45
N SER A 253 17.65 5.66 -4.63
CA SER A 253 16.32 5.31 -4.12
C SER A 253 15.80 4.05 -4.81
N LEU A 254 15.08 3.22 -4.07
CA LEU A 254 14.46 2.00 -4.57
C LEU A 254 13.00 2.27 -4.93
N LYS A 255 12.57 1.88 -6.12
CA LYS A 255 11.14 1.86 -6.48
C LYS A 255 10.43 0.82 -5.61
N ASN A 256 9.22 1.13 -5.16
CA ASN A 256 8.39 0.19 -4.38
C ASN A 256 7.78 -0.88 -5.31
N THR A 257 8.57 -1.90 -5.63
CA THR A 257 8.23 -3.02 -6.53
C THR A 257 8.24 -4.35 -5.80
N LEU A 258 7.67 -5.39 -6.40
CA LEU A 258 7.62 -6.74 -5.81
C LEU A 258 9.00 -7.28 -5.47
N SER A 259 10.01 -6.98 -6.30
CA SER A 259 11.39 -7.49 -6.12
C SER A 259 12.02 -7.14 -4.76
N ILE A 260 11.59 -6.04 -4.13
CA ILE A 260 12.07 -5.67 -2.78
C ILE A 260 11.60 -6.67 -1.72
N TYR A 261 10.54 -7.43 -2.00
CA TYR A 261 9.87 -8.32 -1.04
C TYR A 261 10.00 -9.80 -1.42
N HIS A 262 10.94 -10.17 -2.31
CA HIS A 262 11.08 -11.55 -2.81
C HIS A 262 11.53 -12.54 -1.74
N ASN A 263 12.22 -12.08 -0.71
CA ASN A 263 12.69 -12.99 0.34
C ASN A 263 12.59 -12.39 1.74
N ARG A 264 12.59 -13.25 2.77
CA ARG A 264 12.46 -12.87 4.17
C ARG A 264 13.54 -11.90 4.65
N LYS A 265 14.76 -11.98 4.16
CA LYS A 265 15.84 -11.05 4.57
C LYS A 265 15.50 -9.62 4.12
N GLN A 266 15.01 -9.47 2.89
CA GLN A 266 14.58 -8.16 2.37
C GLN A 266 13.36 -7.65 3.14
N ILE A 267 12.37 -8.49 3.42
CA ILE A 267 11.19 -8.14 4.23
C ILE A 267 11.64 -7.69 5.63
N LEU A 268 12.57 -8.39 6.25
CA LEU A 268 13.13 -8.02 7.56
C LEU A 268 13.81 -6.65 7.53
N VAL A 269 14.63 -6.37 6.53
CA VAL A 269 15.28 -5.06 6.35
C VAL A 269 14.26 -3.94 6.20
N MET A 270 13.22 -4.15 5.39
CA MET A 270 12.15 -3.18 5.22
C MET A 270 11.34 -2.99 6.50
N PHE A 271 10.98 -4.08 7.19
CA PHE A 271 10.25 -4.02 8.45
C PHE A 271 11.05 -3.26 9.52
N ALA A 272 12.31 -3.59 9.70
CA ALA A 272 13.20 -2.92 10.64
C ALA A 272 13.37 -1.43 10.32
N SER A 273 13.44 -1.08 9.02
CA SER A 273 13.46 0.31 8.57
C SER A 273 12.18 1.06 8.96
N LEU A 274 11.03 0.41 8.78
CA LEU A 274 9.74 0.98 9.17
C LEU A 274 9.63 1.20 10.68
N THR A 275 10.13 0.28 11.51
CA THR A 275 10.14 0.47 12.97
C THR A 275 10.97 1.67 13.37
N GLN A 276 12.11 1.87 12.75
CA GLN A 276 13.01 2.99 13.04
C GLN A 276 12.44 4.36 12.62
N HIS A 277 11.44 4.40 11.75
CA HIS A 277 10.84 5.65 11.28
C HIS A 277 9.39 5.85 11.74
N TYR A 278 8.59 4.81 11.70
CA TYR A 278 7.13 4.92 11.89
C TYR A 278 6.66 4.38 13.25
N PHE A 279 7.51 3.64 13.98
CA PHE A 279 7.18 3.11 15.30
C PHE A 279 8.15 3.65 16.36
N ARG A 280 8.30 4.98 16.40
CA ARG A 280 9.19 5.69 17.32
C ARG A 280 8.41 6.45 18.36
N PHE A 281 8.89 6.37 19.60
CA PHE A 281 8.26 7.01 20.74
C PHE A 281 9.30 7.74 21.59
N LYS A 282 8.83 8.72 22.35
CA LYS A 282 9.57 9.41 23.39
C LYS A 282 8.95 9.11 24.74
N VAL A 283 9.77 9.04 25.77
CA VAL A 283 9.29 9.04 27.15
C VAL A 283 8.81 10.46 27.43
N TRP A 284 7.49 10.61 27.64
CA TRP A 284 6.89 11.93 27.80
C TRP A 284 7.21 12.52 29.18
N ASP A 285 7.69 13.75 29.19
CA ASP A 285 7.86 14.59 30.36
C ASP A 285 7.27 15.96 30.07
N ALA A 286 6.28 16.39 30.85
CA ALA A 286 5.57 17.66 30.65
C ALA A 286 6.48 18.89 30.84
N ASN A 287 7.57 18.75 31.58
CA ASN A 287 8.52 19.82 31.87
C ASN A 287 9.62 19.96 30.80
N ILE A 288 9.67 19.02 29.84
CA ILE A 288 10.71 18.98 28.82
C ILE A 288 10.06 19.09 27.44
N ARG A 289 10.64 19.91 26.55
CA ARG A 289 10.19 19.96 25.15
C ARG A 289 10.26 18.57 24.52
N LYS A 290 9.24 18.22 23.74
CA LYS A 290 9.09 16.90 23.11
C LYS A 290 10.32 16.44 22.35
N ASP A 291 11.01 17.32 21.64
CA ASP A 291 12.23 17.03 20.88
C ASP A 291 13.40 16.64 21.78
N ARG A 292 13.45 17.11 23.04
CA ARG A 292 14.48 16.81 24.04
C ARG A 292 14.15 15.62 24.93
N CYS A 293 12.92 15.11 24.90
CA CYS A 293 12.57 13.90 25.62
C CYS A 293 13.39 12.69 25.13
N LYS A 294 13.70 11.79 26.04
CA LYS A 294 14.47 10.57 25.73
C LYS A 294 13.68 9.64 24.79
N ASP A 295 14.37 9.04 23.83
CA ASP A 295 13.77 8.04 22.96
C ASP A 295 13.39 6.78 23.75
N LYS A 296 12.20 6.26 23.50
CA LYS A 296 11.75 4.95 23.99
C LYS A 296 12.09 3.90 22.93
N ILE A 297 13.17 3.18 23.16
CA ILE A 297 13.58 2.09 22.26
C ILE A 297 12.79 0.85 22.65
N LEU A 298 12.11 0.24 21.69
CA LEU A 298 11.32 -0.98 21.87
C LEU A 298 11.97 -2.17 21.17
N PHE A 299 12.49 -1.96 19.96
CA PHE A 299 13.18 -2.98 19.17
C PHE A 299 14.64 -2.60 18.91
N VAL A 300 15.51 -3.58 18.97
CA VAL A 300 16.94 -3.44 18.63
C VAL A 300 17.22 -4.24 17.35
N TRP A 301 17.76 -3.57 16.36
CA TRP A 301 18.09 -4.16 15.05
C TRP A 301 19.59 -4.12 14.85
N ASN A 302 20.28 -5.20 15.24
CA ASN A 302 21.73 -5.30 15.12
C ASN A 302 22.15 -5.54 13.66
N GLY A 303 23.29 -4.98 13.26
CA GLY A 303 23.91 -5.23 11.95
C GLY A 303 23.27 -4.47 10.78
N MET A 304 22.29 -3.60 10.99
CA MET A 304 21.73 -2.78 9.92
C MET A 304 22.64 -1.60 9.60
N GLN A 305 23.13 -1.54 8.36
CA GLN A 305 23.94 -0.44 7.85
C GLN A 305 23.09 0.63 7.12
N THR A 306 21.98 0.22 6.54
CA THR A 306 21.09 1.09 5.76
C THR A 306 19.67 0.92 6.24
N VAL A 307 18.96 2.04 6.39
CA VAL A 307 17.56 2.13 6.75
C VAL A 307 16.82 2.83 5.62
N TYR A 308 15.62 2.37 5.32
CA TYR A 308 14.79 2.95 4.27
C TYR A 308 13.64 3.77 4.86
N LYS A 309 13.40 4.94 4.33
CA LYS A 309 12.20 5.73 4.60
C LYS A 309 11.41 5.95 3.33
N VAL A 310 10.12 6.25 3.46
CA VAL A 310 9.31 6.68 2.31
C VAL A 310 9.93 7.92 1.69
N GLY A 311 10.21 7.84 0.40
CA GLY A 311 10.57 9.02 -0.37
C GLY A 311 9.36 9.96 -0.39
N HIS A 312 9.52 11.16 0.16
CA HIS A 312 8.59 12.22 -0.16
C HIS A 312 8.85 12.55 -1.63
N ASN A 313 7.85 12.35 -2.47
CA ASN A 313 7.85 13.01 -3.76
C ASN A 313 7.83 14.50 -3.43
N ASN A 314 8.98 15.15 -3.49
CA ASN A 314 9.06 16.59 -3.50
C ASN A 314 8.41 17.02 -4.81
N TYR A 315 7.12 17.31 -4.76
CA TYR A 315 6.39 17.97 -5.84
C TYR A 315 6.98 19.36 -6.17
N ALA A 316 8.03 19.77 -5.46
CA ALA A 316 8.63 21.09 -5.56
C ALA A 316 9.97 21.14 -6.29
N ALA A 317 10.53 20.03 -6.75
CA ALA A 317 11.82 20.07 -7.44
C ALA A 317 11.83 19.17 -8.67
N GLY A 318 11.42 19.71 -9.81
CA GLY A 318 11.89 19.27 -11.15
C GLY A 318 11.31 17.96 -11.66
N ASN A 319 10.25 18.04 -12.44
CA ASN A 319 10.07 17.39 -13.75
C ASN A 319 10.41 15.91 -13.95
N ASN A 320 10.02 15.00 -13.03
CA ASN A 320 10.07 13.57 -13.31
C ASN A 320 8.77 12.83 -12.93
N GLU A 321 7.62 13.51 -12.84
CA GLU A 321 6.35 12.84 -12.99
C GLU A 321 6.25 12.34 -14.44
N PRO A 322 5.94 11.05 -14.68
CA PRO A 322 5.59 10.64 -16.02
C PRO A 322 4.48 11.57 -16.51
N ALA A 323 4.63 12.18 -17.67
CA ALA A 323 3.70 13.21 -18.19
C ALA A 323 2.24 12.71 -18.29
N TRP A 324 2.01 11.40 -18.23
CA TRP A 324 0.68 10.79 -18.16
C TRP A 324 -0.02 10.92 -16.79
N GLU A 325 0.69 11.05 -15.63
CA GLU A 325 0.02 11.21 -14.34
C GLU A 325 -0.78 12.51 -14.21
N PRO A 326 -0.26 13.68 -14.59
CA PRO A 326 -1.04 14.92 -14.69
C PRO A 326 -2.23 14.79 -15.64
N LEU A 327 -2.02 14.15 -16.79
CA LEU A 327 -3.07 13.90 -17.78
C LEU A 327 -4.17 13.01 -17.18
N GLN A 328 -3.82 11.92 -16.52
CA GLN A 328 -4.79 11.03 -15.88
C GLN A 328 -5.58 11.73 -14.77
N ARG A 329 -4.94 12.62 -13.99
CA ARG A 329 -5.63 13.44 -12.99
C ARG A 329 -6.61 14.40 -13.66
N LEU A 330 -6.25 14.95 -14.80
CA LEU A 330 -7.11 15.84 -15.58
C LEU A 330 -8.31 15.08 -16.14
N ILE A 331 -8.09 13.93 -16.77
CA ILE A 331 -9.14 13.02 -17.24
C ILE A 331 -10.10 12.68 -16.10
N ASN A 332 -9.58 12.33 -14.93
CA ASN A 332 -10.41 12.01 -13.77
C ASN A 332 -11.24 13.20 -13.28
N LYS A 333 -10.69 14.42 -13.29
CA LYS A 333 -11.45 15.64 -12.97
C LYS A 333 -12.56 15.90 -13.99
N ILE A 334 -12.28 15.74 -15.28
CA ILE A 334 -13.29 15.90 -16.33
C ILE A 334 -14.39 14.84 -16.19
N LYS A 335 -14.04 13.59 -15.92
CA LYS A 335 -14.99 12.50 -15.66
C LYS A 335 -15.87 12.82 -14.44
N GLN A 336 -15.29 13.37 -13.37
CA GLN A 336 -16.04 13.81 -12.19
C GLN A 336 -16.96 14.98 -12.51
N TYR A 337 -16.48 15.98 -13.24
CA TYR A 337 -17.28 17.12 -13.68
C TYR A 337 -18.46 16.67 -14.53
N ARG A 338 -18.26 15.76 -15.49
CA ARG A 338 -19.31 15.16 -16.29
C ARG A 338 -20.38 14.46 -15.44
N GLN A 339 -20.03 13.81 -14.35
CA GLN A 339 -20.98 13.14 -13.45
C GLN A 339 -21.83 14.11 -12.63
N THR A 340 -21.38 15.33 -12.40
CA THR A 340 -22.06 16.33 -11.58
C THR A 340 -22.86 17.33 -12.39
N HIS A 341 -22.65 17.40 -13.71
CA HIS A 341 -23.33 18.35 -14.61
C HIS A 341 -24.13 17.58 -15.64
N PHE A 342 -25.46 17.72 -15.59
CA PHE A 342 -26.44 16.98 -16.42
C PHE A 342 -26.74 17.63 -17.78
N ASP A 343 -26.05 18.69 -18.15
CA ASP A 343 -26.20 19.34 -19.45
C ASP A 343 -25.65 18.45 -20.57
N LYS A 344 -26.48 18.21 -21.63
CA LYS A 344 -26.15 17.34 -22.76
C LYS A 344 -24.90 17.83 -23.52
N ASP A 345 -24.72 19.14 -23.65
CA ASP A 345 -23.60 19.72 -24.40
C ASP A 345 -22.32 19.60 -23.60
N VAL A 346 -22.37 19.78 -22.28
CA VAL A 346 -21.27 19.53 -21.37
C VAL A 346 -20.85 18.06 -21.40
N HIS A 347 -21.82 17.13 -21.37
CA HIS A 347 -21.55 15.70 -21.50
C HIS A 347 -20.86 15.34 -22.80
N LYS A 348 -21.35 15.88 -23.93
CA LYS A 348 -20.77 15.66 -25.24
C LYS A 348 -19.35 16.22 -25.33
N ALA A 349 -19.13 17.44 -24.83
CA ALA A 349 -17.82 18.07 -24.81
C ALA A 349 -16.80 17.29 -23.95
N CYS A 350 -17.19 16.88 -22.74
CA CYS A 350 -16.34 16.07 -21.88
C CYS A 350 -16.01 14.71 -22.51
N THR A 351 -16.97 14.10 -23.22
CA THR A 351 -16.75 12.82 -23.91
C THR A 351 -15.75 12.99 -25.06
N ILE A 352 -15.91 14.00 -25.90
CA ILE A 352 -14.96 14.28 -26.99
C ILE A 352 -13.54 14.51 -26.48
N ILE A 353 -13.40 15.29 -25.41
CA ILE A 353 -12.10 15.57 -24.81
C ILE A 353 -11.48 14.30 -24.24
N ILE A 354 -12.24 13.49 -23.49
CA ILE A 354 -11.77 12.23 -22.93
C ILE A 354 -11.34 11.26 -24.03
N ASP A 355 -12.19 11.06 -25.04
CA ASP A 355 -11.91 10.14 -26.16
C ASP A 355 -10.69 10.56 -26.97
N SER A 356 -10.51 11.88 -27.22
CA SER A 356 -9.31 12.40 -27.87
C SER A 356 -8.06 12.12 -27.04
N MET A 357 -8.12 12.39 -25.74
CA MET A 357 -7.00 12.19 -24.82
C MET A 357 -6.65 10.70 -24.66
N GLU A 358 -7.66 9.83 -24.62
CA GLU A 358 -7.47 8.38 -24.52
C GLU A 358 -6.97 7.77 -25.84
N LYS A 359 -7.43 8.24 -27.01
CA LYS A 359 -6.93 7.81 -28.32
C LYS A 359 -5.46 8.20 -28.54
N GLU A 360 -5.09 9.40 -28.18
CA GLU A 360 -3.71 9.85 -28.30
C GLU A 360 -2.78 9.11 -27.32
N ASN A 361 -3.29 8.80 -26.13
CA ASN A 361 -2.54 8.01 -25.13
C ASN A 361 -2.31 6.55 -25.58
N THR A 362 -3.21 5.99 -26.40
CA THR A 362 -3.08 4.63 -26.95
C THR A 362 -2.19 4.57 -28.19
N GLN A 363 -2.04 5.68 -28.92
CA GLN A 363 -1.25 5.74 -30.15
C GLN A 363 0.20 6.15 -29.93
N ARG A 364 0.53 6.72 -28.77
CA ARG A 364 1.90 7.10 -28.42
C ARG A 364 2.57 5.98 -27.66
N ASP A 365 3.76 5.61 -28.10
CA ASP A 365 4.68 4.79 -27.32
C ASP A 365 4.74 5.32 -25.89
N LEU A 366 4.53 4.49 -24.91
CA LEU A 366 4.48 4.80 -23.47
C LEU A 366 5.72 5.58 -22.95
N ALA A 367 6.75 5.75 -23.80
CA ALA A 367 7.99 6.44 -23.49
C ALA A 367 7.92 7.97 -23.63
N ASN A 368 6.93 8.55 -24.31
CA ASN A 368 6.89 10.00 -24.52
C ASN A 368 5.46 10.56 -24.65
N PRO A 369 4.73 10.68 -23.52
CA PRO A 369 3.43 11.30 -23.51
C PRO A 369 3.55 12.81 -23.59
N TYR A 370 2.59 13.51 -24.10
CA TYR A 370 2.37 14.95 -24.25
C TYR A 370 3.47 15.92 -23.78
N SER A 371 3.82 16.86 -24.64
CA SER A 371 4.69 17.97 -24.27
C SER A 371 4.07 18.81 -23.15
N LYS A 372 4.90 19.53 -22.39
CA LYS A 372 4.44 20.47 -21.37
C LYS A 372 3.45 21.49 -21.94
N GLU A 373 3.67 21.92 -23.17
CA GLU A 373 2.84 22.89 -23.88
C GLU A 373 1.44 22.33 -24.20
N GLU A 374 1.36 21.08 -24.62
CA GLU A 374 0.07 20.42 -24.88
C GLU A 374 -0.76 20.27 -23.60
N LEU A 375 -0.11 19.96 -22.47
CA LEU A 375 -0.78 19.89 -21.17
C LEU A 375 -1.27 21.26 -20.71
N GLU A 376 -0.47 22.34 -20.87
CA GLU A 376 -0.88 23.71 -20.55
C GLU A 376 -2.07 24.13 -21.43
N TYR A 377 -2.05 23.80 -22.71
CA TYR A 377 -3.16 24.05 -23.63
C TYR A 377 -4.46 23.36 -23.18
N MET A 378 -4.40 22.07 -22.90
CA MET A 378 -5.57 21.31 -22.45
C MET A 378 -6.13 21.84 -21.11
N GLN A 379 -5.25 22.18 -20.17
CA GLN A 379 -5.64 22.80 -18.90
C GLN A 379 -6.34 24.15 -19.12
N MET A 380 -5.87 24.95 -20.06
CA MET A 380 -6.46 26.24 -20.40
C MET A 380 -7.86 26.06 -21.01
N VAL A 381 -8.05 25.15 -21.94
CA VAL A 381 -9.36 24.84 -22.55
C VAL A 381 -10.38 24.47 -21.48
N ILE A 382 -9.99 23.58 -20.55
CA ILE A 382 -10.87 23.15 -19.47
C ILE A 382 -11.18 24.30 -18.52
N LYS A 383 -10.16 25.07 -18.16
CA LYS A 383 -10.34 26.25 -17.27
C LYS A 383 -11.35 27.22 -17.88
N LEU A 384 -11.15 27.60 -19.15
CA LEU A 384 -12.06 28.51 -19.86
C LEU A 384 -13.49 27.98 -19.90
N ARG A 385 -13.67 26.69 -20.12
CA ARG A 385 -14.99 26.04 -20.12
C ARG A 385 -15.64 25.99 -18.75
N MET A 386 -14.86 25.77 -17.69
CA MET A 386 -15.36 25.77 -16.30
C MET A 386 -15.76 27.17 -15.83
N GLU A 387 -15.01 28.19 -16.23
CA GLU A 387 -15.28 29.59 -15.89
C GLU A 387 -16.45 30.16 -16.74
N ASN A 388 -16.68 29.64 -17.93
CA ASN A 388 -17.70 30.11 -18.88
C ASN A 388 -18.54 28.94 -19.44
N PRO A 389 -19.51 28.42 -18.68
CA PRO A 389 -20.29 27.23 -19.07
C PRO A 389 -21.09 27.37 -20.35
N ASP A 390 -21.40 28.60 -20.77
CA ASP A 390 -22.19 28.90 -21.99
C ASP A 390 -21.34 28.97 -23.27
N MET A 391 -20.01 28.99 -23.17
CA MET A 391 -19.15 28.98 -24.36
C MET A 391 -19.08 27.62 -25.02
N SER A 392 -18.98 27.56 -26.35
CA SER A 392 -18.74 26.30 -27.04
C SER A 392 -17.31 25.78 -26.76
N VAL A 393 -17.10 24.47 -26.86
CA VAL A 393 -15.80 23.85 -26.68
C VAL A 393 -14.80 24.34 -27.75
N GLU A 394 -15.29 24.48 -28.98
CA GLU A 394 -14.50 24.97 -30.12
C GLU A 394 -14.02 26.42 -29.86
N PHE A 395 -14.87 27.23 -29.24
CA PHE A 395 -14.49 28.62 -28.86
C PHE A 395 -13.41 28.59 -27.78
N CYS A 396 -13.59 27.78 -26.72
CA CYS A 396 -12.58 27.63 -25.67
C CYS A 396 -11.25 27.08 -26.21
N MET A 397 -11.27 26.18 -27.16
CA MET A 397 -10.10 25.67 -27.86
C MET A 397 -9.38 26.74 -28.66
N LYS A 398 -10.13 27.62 -29.34
CA LYS A 398 -9.57 28.77 -30.10
C LYS A 398 -8.91 29.76 -29.13
N GLU A 399 -9.63 30.23 -28.12
CA GLU A 399 -9.12 31.15 -27.10
C GLU A 399 -7.85 30.62 -26.40
N ALA A 400 -7.84 29.32 -26.06
CA ALA A 400 -6.66 28.71 -25.46
C ALA A 400 -5.44 28.70 -26.42
N ARG A 401 -5.66 28.45 -27.71
CA ARG A 401 -4.59 28.53 -28.73
C ARG A 401 -4.06 29.95 -28.87
N ASP A 402 -4.95 30.93 -28.94
CA ASP A 402 -4.58 32.33 -29.13
C ASP A 402 -3.78 32.81 -27.86
N PHE A 403 -4.18 32.40 -26.67
CA PHE A 403 -3.44 32.70 -25.45
C PHE A 403 -2.03 32.06 -25.43
N MET A 404 -1.90 30.80 -25.84
CA MET A 404 -0.60 30.11 -25.89
C MET A 404 0.32 30.73 -26.97
N ASN A 405 -0.21 31.15 -28.09
CA ASN A 405 0.54 31.87 -29.11
C ASN A 405 1.03 33.23 -28.65
N LEU A 406 0.20 33.99 -27.91
CA LEU A 406 0.59 35.26 -27.30
C LEU A 406 1.70 35.05 -26.28
N LYS A 407 1.65 33.97 -25.46
CA LYS A 407 2.69 33.64 -24.48
C LYS A 407 4.04 33.33 -25.17
N LYS A 408 4.02 32.64 -26.34
CA LYS A 408 5.23 32.39 -27.13
C LYS A 408 5.83 33.72 -27.67
N CYS A 409 5.01 34.60 -28.24
CA CYS A 409 5.46 35.88 -28.74
C CYS A 409 6.06 36.80 -27.66
N THR A 410 5.62 36.66 -26.38
CA THR A 410 6.18 37.45 -25.26
C THR A 410 7.47 36.86 -24.71
N LEU A 411 7.75 35.57 -24.88
CA LEU A 411 8.99 34.93 -24.45
C LEU A 411 10.16 35.12 -25.47
N ASP A 412 9.85 35.35 -26.72
CA ASP A 412 10.86 35.60 -27.77
C ASP A 412 11.34 37.07 -27.82
N VAL A 413 10.81 37.94 -26.94
CA VAL A 413 11.15 39.38 -26.89
C VAL A 413 12.01 39.72 -25.65
N PHE A 414 12.33 38.75 -24.82
CA PHE A 414 13.23 38.87 -23.66
C PHE A 414 14.34 37.82 -23.71
#